data_47ff82289432af14558da2e38608d85e
#
_entry.id   47ff82289432af14558da2e38608d85e
#
_cell.length_a   1.000
_cell.length_b   1.000
_cell.length_c   1.000
_cell.angle_alpha   90.00
_cell.angle_beta   90.00
_cell.angle_gamma   90.00
#
_symmetry.space_group_name_H-M   'P 1'
#
loop_
_entity.id
_entity.type
_entity.pdbx_description
1 polymer ?
#
loop_
_entity_poly.entity_id
_entity_poly.type
_entity_poly.pdbx_seq_one_letter_code
_entity_poly.pdbx_strand_id
1 'polypeptide(L)'
;MPQRLKFFLHNRKKIWQSRRSLRSRFVYYLASLFLVGVTSLLLLLNAIGVLQPLNYELERFMDYELDAHTNDIRRQMDSLAAHNTDLSQQLANEIEQTMYMFGLGTDFARLNDNPQVLSAIQERSYNVLTSKMQQSPCSGVLYLVDASINTRTPTKTYNGMFLKYTNIHSENTLFNEICMFRGSPELARQKNISLYSTWQLELDTNAFPQTTQLLQEEPDSPGFLLTDVARLRESWERSRLFVMPIISSSGKAIGLCGFEISSVYFQQRTRNADYKGYPLITAILDKKMTRNIPASFPARPGRAMPC
;
A
#
# COMPACT_ATOMS: atom_id res chain seq x y z
N MET A 1 28.28 -43.86 31.76
CA MET A 1 27.06 -43.74 30.95
C MET A 1 27.06 -44.42 29.56
N PRO A 2 28.09 -45.06 29.02
CA PRO A 2 28.03 -45.62 27.65
C PRO A 2 27.43 -47.03 27.52
N GLN A 3 27.36 -47.83 28.60
CA GLN A 3 26.86 -49.21 28.46
C GLN A 3 25.33 -49.32 28.31
N ARG A 4 24.55 -48.47 28.91
CA ARG A 4 23.06 -48.48 28.78
C ARG A 4 22.60 -48.12 27.38
N LEU A 5 23.31 -47.25 26.68
CA LEU A 5 22.94 -46.84 25.31
C LEU A 5 23.16 -47.98 24.29
N LYS A 6 24.27 -48.76 24.47
CA LYS A 6 24.56 -49.93 23.63
C LYS A 6 23.53 -51.03 23.80
N PHE A 7 23.08 -51.27 25.04
CA PHE A 7 22.04 -52.26 25.35
C PHE A 7 20.68 -51.87 24.75
N PHE A 8 20.30 -50.58 24.80
CA PHE A 8 19.06 -50.07 24.20
C PHE A 8 19.08 -50.20 22.67
N LEU A 9 20.19 -49.88 22.05
CA LEU A 9 20.34 -49.97 20.57
C LEU A 9 20.36 -51.44 20.11
N HIS A 10 20.98 -52.33 20.90
CA HIS A 10 21.01 -53.76 20.56
C HIS A 10 19.65 -54.43 20.70
N ASN A 11 18.87 -54.09 21.73
CA ASN A 11 17.52 -54.61 21.94
C ASN A 11 16.52 -54.07 20.93
N ARG A 12 16.61 -52.78 20.50
CA ARG A 12 15.83 -52.25 19.42
C ARG A 12 16.11 -52.93 18.10
N LYS A 13 17.36 -53.26 17.81
CA LYS A 13 17.73 -54.00 16.59
C LYS A 13 17.09 -55.42 16.56
N LYS A 14 17.07 -56.11 17.69
CA LYS A 14 16.48 -57.47 17.79
C LYS A 14 14.95 -57.46 17.67
N ILE A 15 14.26 -56.49 18.27
CA ILE A 15 12.81 -56.33 18.21
C ILE A 15 12.37 -55.88 16.77
N TRP A 16 13.20 -55.07 16.14
CA TRP A 16 12.96 -54.61 14.78
C TRP A 16 13.09 -55.71 13.72
N GLN A 17 13.99 -56.66 13.97
CA GLN A 17 14.22 -57.80 13.06
C GLN A 17 13.15 -58.90 13.16
N SER A 18 12.51 -59.05 14.32
CA SER A 18 11.60 -60.19 14.58
C SER A 18 10.15 -59.98 14.10
N ARG A 19 9.71 -58.75 13.90
CA ARG A 19 8.29 -58.45 13.59
C ARG A 19 7.96 -58.04 12.14
N ARG A 20 8.94 -57.95 11.24
CA ARG A 20 8.67 -57.54 9.88
C ARG A 20 8.61 -58.73 8.93
N SER A 21 7.50 -58.81 8.18
CA SER A 21 7.36 -59.81 7.10
C SER A 21 8.47 -59.58 6.06
N LEU A 22 8.85 -60.67 5.37
CA LEU A 22 9.85 -60.65 4.29
C LEU A 22 9.60 -59.55 3.27
N ARG A 23 8.31 -59.27 2.98
CA ARG A 23 7.81 -58.26 2.06
C ARG A 23 8.16 -56.84 2.53
N SER A 24 8.05 -56.57 3.85
CA SER A 24 8.38 -55.27 4.41
C SER A 24 9.91 -55.03 4.39
N ARG A 25 10.72 -56.02 4.60
CA ARG A 25 12.20 -55.93 4.51
C ARG A 25 12.63 -55.61 3.08
N PHE A 26 12.03 -56.28 2.10
CA PHE A 26 12.30 -56.05 0.69
C PHE A 26 11.97 -54.62 0.28
N VAL A 27 10.83 -54.11 0.68
CA VAL A 27 10.43 -52.68 0.38
C VAL A 27 11.43 -51.69 1.01
N TYR A 28 11.88 -51.93 2.23
CA TYR A 28 12.89 -51.05 2.86
C TYR A 28 14.26 -51.11 2.16
N TYR A 29 14.70 -52.28 1.72
CA TYR A 29 15.95 -52.39 0.94
C TYR A 29 15.82 -51.69 -0.41
N LEU A 30 14.69 -51.86 -1.07
CA LEU A 30 14.44 -51.18 -2.34
C LEU A 30 14.38 -49.66 -2.19
N ALA A 31 13.69 -49.18 -1.17
CA ALA A 31 13.62 -47.77 -0.84
C ALA A 31 14.99 -47.15 -0.46
N SER A 32 15.79 -47.92 0.34
CA SER A 32 17.13 -47.46 0.69
C SER A 32 18.07 -47.44 -0.51
N LEU A 33 17.99 -48.45 -1.37
CA LEU A 33 18.78 -48.49 -2.61
C LEU A 33 18.42 -47.34 -3.54
N PHE A 34 17.12 -47.06 -3.70
CA PHE A 34 16.62 -45.92 -4.47
C PHE A 34 17.12 -44.59 -3.90
N LEU A 35 17.03 -44.42 -2.56
CA LEU A 35 17.50 -43.18 -1.91
C LEU A 35 19.02 -43.00 -2.12
N VAL A 36 19.82 -44.05 -1.95
CA VAL A 36 21.27 -44.01 -2.21
C VAL A 36 21.55 -43.70 -3.69
N GLY A 37 20.81 -44.29 -4.61
CA GLY A 37 20.95 -44.02 -6.04
C GLY A 37 20.64 -42.54 -6.38
N VAL A 38 19.56 -42.00 -5.85
CA VAL A 38 19.19 -40.59 -6.07
C VAL A 38 20.22 -39.66 -5.44
N THR A 39 20.65 -39.90 -4.20
CA THR A 39 21.68 -39.06 -3.55
C THR A 39 23.02 -39.10 -4.27
N SER A 40 23.44 -40.33 -4.73
CA SER A 40 24.67 -40.48 -5.53
C SER A 40 24.58 -39.75 -6.86
N LEU A 41 23.44 -39.83 -7.54
CA LEU A 41 23.20 -39.09 -8.79
C LEU A 41 23.26 -37.57 -8.58
N LEU A 42 22.62 -37.06 -7.53
CA LEU A 42 22.66 -35.62 -7.20
C LEU A 42 24.09 -35.14 -6.87
N LEU A 43 24.86 -35.94 -6.12
CA LEU A 43 26.24 -35.63 -5.83
C LEU A 43 27.11 -35.64 -7.10
N LEU A 44 26.88 -36.56 -8.00
CA LEU A 44 27.58 -36.67 -9.26
C LEU A 44 27.25 -35.49 -10.18
N LEU A 45 25.99 -35.09 -10.29
CA LEU A 45 25.56 -33.91 -11.04
C LEU A 45 26.14 -32.62 -10.46
N ASN A 46 26.25 -32.55 -9.14
CA ASN A 46 26.89 -31.41 -8.48
C ASN A 46 28.40 -31.37 -8.71
N ALA A 47 29.08 -32.55 -8.66
CA ALA A 47 30.51 -32.68 -8.90
C ALA A 47 30.90 -32.36 -10.35
N ILE A 48 30.05 -32.70 -11.32
CA ILE A 48 30.24 -32.36 -12.74
C ILE A 48 29.92 -30.86 -13.01
N GLY A 49 29.39 -30.15 -12.01
CA GLY A 49 29.06 -28.71 -12.15
C GLY A 49 27.78 -28.42 -12.94
N VAL A 50 26.99 -29.44 -13.28
CA VAL A 50 25.73 -29.26 -14.04
C VAL A 50 24.69 -28.43 -13.26
N LEU A 51 24.73 -28.48 -11.91
CA LEU A 51 23.83 -27.73 -11.06
C LEU A 51 24.26 -26.26 -10.84
N GLN A 52 25.54 -25.95 -11.02
CA GLN A 52 26.08 -24.59 -10.81
C GLN A 52 25.52 -23.57 -11.82
N PRO A 53 25.53 -23.83 -13.15
CA PRO A 53 24.95 -22.89 -14.10
C PRO A 53 23.45 -22.74 -13.91
N LEU A 54 22.73 -23.78 -13.50
CA LEU A 54 21.31 -23.70 -13.22
C LEU A 54 21.00 -22.78 -12.03
N ASN A 55 21.79 -22.85 -10.96
CA ASN A 55 21.64 -21.97 -9.80
C ASN A 55 21.97 -20.52 -10.18
N TYR A 56 23.03 -20.30 -10.96
CA TYR A 56 23.41 -18.96 -11.43
C TYR A 56 22.34 -18.34 -12.35
N GLU A 57 21.80 -19.11 -13.27
CA GLU A 57 20.72 -18.65 -14.15
C GLU A 57 19.43 -18.37 -13.35
N LEU A 58 19.13 -19.17 -12.32
CA LEU A 58 18.00 -18.95 -11.44
C LEU A 58 18.18 -17.68 -10.58
N GLU A 59 19.34 -17.48 -9.98
CA GLU A 59 19.66 -16.26 -9.22
C GLU A 59 19.56 -15.03 -10.11
N ARG A 60 20.18 -15.06 -11.29
CA ARG A 60 20.13 -13.96 -12.25
C ARG A 60 18.70 -13.65 -12.70
N PHE A 61 17.91 -14.69 -12.92
CA PHE A 61 16.51 -14.57 -13.26
C PHE A 61 15.71 -13.93 -12.12
N MET A 62 15.90 -14.40 -10.89
CA MET A 62 15.23 -13.85 -9.69
C MET A 62 15.63 -12.40 -9.46
N ASP A 63 16.90 -12.04 -9.61
CA ASP A 63 17.37 -10.66 -9.49
C ASP A 63 16.74 -9.75 -10.55
N TYR A 64 16.66 -10.22 -11.80
CA TYR A 64 16.03 -9.46 -12.88
C TYR A 64 14.54 -9.21 -12.63
N GLU A 65 13.80 -10.22 -12.20
CA GLU A 65 12.37 -10.12 -11.88
C GLU A 65 12.14 -9.22 -10.65
N LEU A 66 12.96 -9.35 -9.62
CA LEU A 66 12.89 -8.51 -8.43
C LEU A 66 13.16 -7.03 -8.78
N ASP A 67 14.17 -6.77 -9.59
CA ASP A 67 14.50 -5.43 -10.05
C ASP A 67 13.37 -4.85 -10.93
N ALA A 68 12.80 -5.63 -11.83
CA ALA A 68 11.69 -5.23 -12.67
C ALA A 68 10.46 -4.86 -11.82
N HIS A 69 10.12 -5.70 -10.85
CA HIS A 69 9.00 -5.48 -9.95
C HIS A 69 9.22 -4.28 -9.02
N THR A 70 10.43 -4.14 -8.48
CA THR A 70 10.81 -2.99 -7.65
C THR A 70 10.74 -1.68 -8.44
N ASN A 71 11.20 -1.69 -9.69
CA ASN A 71 11.13 -0.52 -10.57
C ASN A 71 9.69 -0.17 -10.96
N ASP A 72 8.81 -1.16 -11.10
CA ASP A 72 7.39 -0.91 -11.34
C ASP A 72 6.71 -0.25 -10.14
N ILE A 73 6.92 -0.78 -8.93
CA ILE A 73 6.42 -0.16 -7.70
C ILE A 73 6.95 1.26 -7.54
N ARG A 74 8.24 1.49 -7.80
CA ARG A 74 8.83 2.82 -7.75
C ARG A 74 8.14 3.78 -8.70
N ARG A 75 7.95 3.39 -9.98
CA ARG A 75 7.23 4.20 -10.97
C ARG A 75 5.80 4.53 -10.53
N GLN A 76 5.09 3.58 -9.93
CA GLN A 76 3.75 3.81 -9.39
C GLN A 76 3.77 4.83 -8.25
N MET A 77 4.74 4.75 -7.34
CA MET A 77 4.89 5.70 -6.24
C MET A 77 5.29 7.10 -6.72
N ASP A 78 6.21 7.19 -7.69
CA ASP A 78 6.61 8.46 -8.30
C ASP A 78 5.41 9.12 -9.03
N SER A 79 4.62 8.32 -9.73
CA SER A 79 3.37 8.78 -10.36
C SER A 79 2.36 9.29 -9.33
N LEU A 80 2.17 8.56 -8.22
CA LEU A 80 1.31 9.02 -7.12
C LEU A 80 1.82 10.32 -6.51
N ALA A 81 3.14 10.48 -6.34
CA ALA A 81 3.73 11.69 -5.81
C ALA A 81 3.48 12.89 -6.74
N ALA A 82 3.67 12.72 -8.04
CA ALA A 82 3.41 13.76 -9.03
C ALA A 82 1.92 14.16 -9.06
N HIS A 83 1.01 13.16 -9.08
CA HIS A 83 -0.44 13.42 -9.06
C HIS A 83 -0.88 14.07 -7.75
N ASN A 84 -0.25 13.73 -6.62
CA ASN A 84 -0.58 14.33 -5.33
C ASN A 84 -0.14 15.80 -5.26
N THR A 85 1.03 16.12 -5.81
CA THR A 85 1.51 17.50 -5.92
C THR A 85 0.55 18.35 -6.74
N ASP A 86 0.14 17.86 -7.90
CA ASP A 86 -0.81 18.55 -8.77
C ASP A 86 -2.20 18.65 -8.11
N LEU A 87 -2.66 17.60 -7.43
CA LEU A 87 -3.88 17.61 -6.62
C LEU A 87 -3.85 18.71 -5.55
N SER A 88 -2.75 18.80 -4.79
CA SER A 88 -2.57 19.81 -3.75
C SER A 88 -2.68 21.22 -4.30
N GLN A 89 -2.00 21.50 -5.42
CA GLN A 89 -2.03 22.82 -6.07
C GLN A 89 -3.43 23.17 -6.59
N GLN A 90 -4.10 22.23 -7.25
CA GLN A 90 -5.46 22.47 -7.76
C GLN A 90 -6.45 22.70 -6.62
N LEU A 91 -6.38 21.93 -5.54
CA LEU A 91 -7.22 22.11 -4.38
C LEU A 91 -6.97 23.44 -3.67
N ALA A 92 -5.70 23.84 -3.51
CA ALA A 92 -5.38 25.14 -2.95
C ALA A 92 -6.04 26.28 -3.74
N ASN A 93 -5.94 26.23 -5.08
CA ASN A 93 -6.57 27.21 -5.95
C ASN A 93 -8.09 27.22 -5.81
N GLU A 94 -8.74 26.03 -5.79
CA GLU A 94 -10.20 25.96 -5.66
C GLU A 94 -10.69 26.48 -4.30
N ILE A 95 -9.97 26.18 -3.23
CA ILE A 95 -10.29 26.65 -1.88
C ILE A 95 -10.14 28.17 -1.82
N GLU A 96 -9.01 28.74 -2.26
CA GLU A 96 -8.75 30.17 -2.23
C GLU A 96 -9.73 30.95 -3.09
N GLN A 97 -10.01 30.49 -4.31
CA GLN A 97 -11.01 31.12 -5.17
C GLN A 97 -12.42 31.11 -4.55
N THR A 98 -12.79 30.01 -3.92
CA THR A 98 -14.08 29.91 -3.24
C THR A 98 -14.15 30.90 -2.07
N MET A 99 -13.10 30.97 -1.24
CA MET A 99 -13.04 31.93 -0.15
C MET A 99 -13.13 33.37 -0.65
N TYR A 100 -12.44 33.68 -1.75
CA TYR A 100 -12.51 35.00 -2.36
C TYR A 100 -13.93 35.35 -2.84
N MET A 101 -14.61 34.41 -3.50
CA MET A 101 -15.99 34.60 -3.97
C MET A 101 -16.98 34.89 -2.83
N PHE A 102 -16.75 34.30 -1.66
CA PHE A 102 -17.56 34.52 -0.46
C PHE A 102 -17.09 35.70 0.39
N GLY A 103 -16.09 36.47 -0.05
CA GLY A 103 -15.59 37.63 0.65
C GLY A 103 -14.82 37.33 1.92
N LEU A 104 -14.28 36.12 2.08
CA LEU A 104 -13.52 35.72 3.26
C LEU A 104 -12.04 36.10 3.17
N GLY A 105 -11.55 36.43 1.98
CA GLY A 105 -10.14 36.74 1.74
C GLY A 105 -9.24 35.53 2.01
N THR A 106 -8.11 35.77 2.70
CA THR A 106 -7.11 34.74 3.06
C THR A 106 -7.23 34.26 4.50
N ASP A 107 -8.29 34.60 5.19
CA ASP A 107 -8.51 34.21 6.60
C ASP A 107 -9.21 32.84 6.69
N PHE A 108 -8.40 31.78 6.68
CA PHE A 108 -8.88 30.39 6.72
C PHE A 108 -9.62 30.04 8.04
N ALA A 109 -9.41 30.79 9.12
CA ALA A 109 -10.13 30.54 10.37
C ALA A 109 -11.65 30.79 10.23
N ARG A 110 -12.04 31.65 9.28
CA ARG A 110 -13.45 31.98 8.96
C ARG A 110 -14.18 30.87 8.20
N LEU A 111 -13.50 29.80 7.81
CA LEU A 111 -14.13 28.59 7.24
C LEU A 111 -14.85 27.78 8.32
N ASN A 112 -14.40 27.86 9.57
CA ASN A 112 -15.06 27.18 10.68
C ASN A 112 -16.49 27.67 10.86
N ASP A 113 -17.39 26.72 11.16
CA ASP A 113 -18.80 26.94 11.38
C ASP A 113 -19.52 27.66 10.19
N ASN A 114 -18.94 27.51 8.96
CA ASN A 114 -19.49 28.10 7.75
C ASN A 114 -19.86 27.02 6.72
N PRO A 115 -21.01 26.33 6.88
CA PRO A 115 -21.39 25.20 6.05
C PRO A 115 -21.58 25.55 4.57
N GLN A 116 -21.97 26.80 4.26
CA GLN A 116 -22.21 27.24 2.87
C GLN A 116 -20.91 27.29 2.07
N VAL A 117 -19.86 27.87 2.64
CA VAL A 117 -18.55 27.96 1.99
C VAL A 117 -17.90 26.59 1.90
N LEU A 118 -17.97 25.80 2.98
CA LEU A 118 -17.42 24.46 3.00
C LEU A 118 -18.10 23.53 1.98
N SER A 119 -19.43 23.65 1.80
CA SER A 119 -20.16 22.92 0.75
C SER A 119 -19.73 23.35 -0.66
N ALA A 120 -19.56 24.65 -0.88
CA ALA A 120 -19.09 25.18 -2.17
C ALA A 120 -17.67 24.69 -2.51
N ILE A 121 -16.78 24.64 -1.51
CA ILE A 121 -15.44 24.05 -1.68
C ILE A 121 -15.54 22.58 -2.09
N GLN A 122 -16.41 21.79 -1.45
CA GLN A 122 -16.61 20.38 -1.82
C GLN A 122 -17.12 20.23 -3.25
N GLU A 123 -18.08 21.05 -3.66
CA GLU A 123 -18.64 21.01 -5.02
C GLU A 123 -17.57 21.28 -6.08
N ARG A 124 -16.75 22.31 -5.89
CA ARG A 124 -15.68 22.68 -6.83
C ARG A 124 -14.54 21.64 -6.84
N SER A 125 -14.20 21.09 -5.69
CA SER A 125 -13.14 20.09 -5.55
C SER A 125 -13.52 18.72 -6.13
N TYR A 126 -14.79 18.41 -6.29
CA TYR A 126 -15.27 17.10 -6.74
C TYR A 126 -14.65 16.65 -8.07
N ASN A 127 -14.68 17.53 -9.09
CA ASN A 127 -14.16 17.21 -10.41
C ASN A 127 -12.63 16.99 -10.39
N VAL A 128 -11.92 17.75 -9.55
CA VAL A 128 -10.48 17.61 -9.36
C VAL A 128 -10.18 16.23 -8.76
N LEU A 129 -10.88 15.85 -7.69
CA LEU A 129 -10.67 14.56 -7.05
C LEU A 129 -10.97 13.38 -7.97
N THR A 130 -12.12 13.40 -8.63
CA THR A 130 -12.53 12.30 -9.52
C THR A 130 -11.57 12.13 -10.69
N SER A 131 -11.11 13.23 -11.30
CA SER A 131 -10.11 13.19 -12.36
C SER A 131 -8.79 12.58 -11.88
N LYS A 132 -8.29 13.01 -10.72
CA LYS A 132 -7.05 12.49 -10.15
C LYS A 132 -7.16 11.02 -9.71
N MET A 133 -8.30 10.63 -9.16
CA MET A 133 -8.57 9.24 -8.79
C MET A 133 -8.53 8.30 -9.99
N GLN A 134 -9.07 8.71 -11.12
CA GLN A 134 -9.06 7.93 -12.37
C GLN A 134 -7.65 7.81 -12.99
N GLN A 135 -6.80 8.82 -12.80
CA GLN A 135 -5.44 8.87 -13.34
C GLN A 135 -4.40 8.17 -12.44
N SER A 136 -4.76 7.86 -11.21
CA SER A 136 -3.81 7.40 -10.19
C SER A 136 -4.02 5.95 -9.82
N PRO A 137 -2.96 5.18 -9.55
CA PRO A 137 -3.06 3.81 -9.04
C PRO A 137 -3.45 3.79 -7.55
N CYS A 138 -4.72 4.04 -7.24
CA CYS A 138 -5.23 4.17 -5.88
C CYS A 138 -6.59 3.48 -5.71
N SER A 139 -6.99 3.20 -4.48
CA SER A 139 -8.32 2.71 -4.12
C SER A 139 -9.29 3.83 -3.76
N GLY A 140 -8.77 5.01 -3.47
CA GLY A 140 -9.54 6.19 -3.12
C GLY A 140 -8.70 7.45 -3.15
N VAL A 141 -9.37 8.58 -3.13
CA VAL A 141 -8.78 9.93 -3.07
C VAL A 141 -9.47 10.73 -2.00
N LEU A 142 -8.70 11.53 -1.28
CA LEU A 142 -9.24 12.37 -0.21
C LEU A 142 -8.60 13.74 -0.17
N TYR A 143 -9.34 14.68 0.37
CA TYR A 143 -8.78 15.91 0.94
C TYR A 143 -9.53 16.27 2.21
N LEU A 144 -8.88 17.02 3.06
CA LEU A 144 -9.48 17.68 4.21
C LEU A 144 -8.93 19.09 4.33
N VAL A 145 -9.77 19.99 4.83
CA VAL A 145 -9.40 21.36 5.19
C VAL A 145 -9.35 21.45 6.70
N ASP A 146 -8.42 22.24 7.26
CA ASP A 146 -8.35 22.46 8.72
C ASP A 146 -9.49 23.37 9.19
N ALA A 147 -10.70 22.93 8.91
CA ALA A 147 -11.96 23.57 9.31
C ALA A 147 -13.03 22.52 9.50
N SER A 148 -14.03 22.81 10.35
CA SER A 148 -15.17 21.95 10.63
C SER A 148 -16.48 22.74 10.48
N ILE A 149 -17.55 22.03 10.09
CA ILE A 149 -18.91 22.57 10.06
C ILE A 149 -19.41 22.88 11.48
N ASN A 150 -18.91 22.12 12.47
CA ASN A 150 -19.30 22.31 13.87
C ASN A 150 -18.10 22.13 14.80
N THR A 151 -17.49 23.24 15.18
CA THR A 151 -16.33 23.26 16.10
C THR A 151 -16.67 22.95 17.56
N ARG A 152 -17.97 22.84 17.91
CA ARG A 152 -18.43 22.55 19.28
C ARG A 152 -18.44 21.07 19.63
N THR A 153 -18.12 20.19 18.68
CA THR A 153 -18.04 18.75 18.92
C THR A 153 -16.82 18.41 19.76
N PRO A 154 -16.91 17.44 20.71
CA PRO A 154 -15.77 17.09 21.55
C PRO A 154 -14.63 16.40 20.76
N THR A 155 -14.93 15.85 19.61
CA THR A 155 -13.96 15.20 18.72
C THR A 155 -13.64 16.15 17.57
N LYS A 156 -12.36 16.47 17.36
CA LYS A 156 -11.95 17.28 16.21
C LYS A 156 -12.21 16.50 14.92
N THR A 157 -13.06 17.06 14.09
CA THR A 157 -13.35 16.58 12.74
C THR A 157 -12.94 17.65 11.72
N TYR A 158 -12.75 17.22 10.48
CA TYR A 158 -12.30 18.09 9.41
C TYR A 158 -13.27 18.02 8.25
N ASN A 159 -13.61 19.17 7.70
CA ASN A 159 -14.38 19.20 6.48
C ASN A 159 -13.51 18.76 5.29
N GLY A 160 -14.14 18.06 4.35
CA GLY A 160 -13.45 17.57 3.15
C GLY A 160 -14.26 16.53 2.43
N MET A 161 -13.59 15.79 1.57
CA MET A 161 -14.21 14.71 0.80
C MET A 161 -13.30 13.51 0.73
N PHE A 162 -13.88 12.32 0.83
CA PHE A 162 -13.21 11.06 0.60
C PHE A 162 -14.05 10.19 -0.34
N LEU A 163 -13.52 9.99 -1.54
CA LEU A 163 -14.11 9.16 -2.58
C LEU A 163 -13.37 7.82 -2.65
N LYS A 164 -14.11 6.73 -2.80
CA LYS A 164 -13.55 5.37 -2.90
C LYS A 164 -14.16 4.63 -4.10
N TYR A 165 -13.44 3.65 -4.63
CA TYR A 165 -14.03 2.69 -5.55
C TYR A 165 -14.81 1.62 -4.78
N THR A 166 -16.03 1.29 -5.25
CA THR A 166 -16.89 0.29 -4.61
C THR A 166 -16.50 -1.12 -4.98
N ASN A 167 -16.03 -1.33 -6.21
CA ASN A 167 -15.76 -2.66 -6.76
C ASN A 167 -14.28 -2.83 -7.11
N ILE A 168 -13.44 -2.78 -6.08
CA ILE A 168 -11.99 -2.95 -6.24
C ILE A 168 -11.65 -4.34 -6.81
N HIS A 169 -12.55 -5.34 -6.64
CA HIS A 169 -12.36 -6.71 -7.12
C HIS A 169 -12.62 -6.89 -8.62
N SER A 170 -13.17 -5.89 -9.31
CA SER A 170 -13.39 -5.98 -10.74
C SER A 170 -12.06 -5.83 -11.50
N GLU A 171 -11.71 -6.82 -12.31
CA GLU A 171 -10.59 -6.71 -13.26
C GLU A 171 -10.84 -5.64 -14.31
N ASN A 172 -12.10 -5.29 -14.53
CA ASN A 172 -12.52 -4.28 -15.48
C ASN A 172 -12.66 -2.93 -14.77
N THR A 173 -11.63 -2.11 -14.85
CA THR A 173 -11.59 -0.76 -14.26
C THR A 173 -12.67 0.19 -14.77
N LEU A 174 -13.31 -0.14 -15.92
CA LEU A 174 -14.43 0.64 -16.48
C LEU A 174 -15.71 0.57 -15.63
N PHE A 175 -15.83 -0.41 -14.74
CA PHE A 175 -16.98 -0.60 -13.86
C PHE A 175 -16.70 -0.26 -12.38
N ASN A 176 -15.58 0.38 -12.10
CA ASN A 176 -15.31 0.86 -10.75
C ASN A 176 -16.20 2.06 -10.46
N GLU A 177 -17.35 1.80 -9.84
CA GLU A 177 -18.23 2.86 -9.38
C GLU A 177 -17.57 3.61 -8.23
N ILE A 178 -17.67 4.94 -8.28
CA ILE A 178 -17.19 5.81 -7.22
C ILE A 178 -18.30 5.94 -6.17
N CYS A 179 -17.95 5.80 -4.91
CA CYS A 179 -18.81 6.10 -3.79
C CYS A 179 -18.19 7.18 -2.89
N MET A 180 -19.04 7.93 -2.20
CA MET A 180 -18.61 8.91 -1.20
C MET A 180 -18.52 8.25 0.16
N PHE A 181 -17.32 8.16 0.71
CA PHE A 181 -17.08 7.65 2.05
C PHE A 181 -17.22 8.76 3.11
N ARG A 182 -16.79 9.98 2.77
CA ARG A 182 -16.95 11.21 3.57
C ARG A 182 -17.26 12.39 2.66
N GLY A 183 -18.10 13.30 3.11
CA GLY A 183 -18.45 14.52 2.36
C GLY A 183 -19.95 14.81 2.38
N SER A 184 -20.39 15.82 1.60
CA SER A 184 -21.78 16.26 1.56
C SER A 184 -22.71 15.25 0.84
N PRO A 185 -23.79 14.80 1.47
CA PRO A 185 -24.76 13.91 0.85
C PRO A 185 -25.56 14.60 -0.26
N GLU A 186 -25.71 15.92 -0.18
CA GLU A 186 -26.34 16.73 -1.22
C GLU A 186 -25.52 16.65 -2.51
N LEU A 187 -24.20 16.82 -2.39
CA LEU A 187 -23.28 16.70 -3.50
C LEU A 187 -23.30 15.29 -4.11
N ALA A 188 -23.31 14.25 -3.27
CA ALA A 188 -23.41 12.87 -3.74
C ALA A 188 -24.68 12.66 -4.57
N ARG A 189 -25.81 13.20 -4.12
CA ARG A 189 -27.08 13.15 -4.84
C ARG A 189 -27.05 13.92 -6.15
N GLN A 190 -26.47 15.13 -6.17
CA GLN A 190 -26.30 15.94 -7.39
C GLN A 190 -25.42 15.24 -8.44
N LYS A 191 -24.36 14.56 -8.00
CA LYS A 191 -23.41 13.86 -8.88
C LYS A 191 -23.82 12.42 -9.18
N ASN A 192 -24.96 11.95 -8.66
CA ASN A 192 -25.49 10.61 -8.82
C ASN A 192 -24.48 9.52 -8.40
N ILE A 193 -23.77 9.77 -7.31
CA ILE A 193 -22.85 8.78 -6.69
C ILE A 193 -23.45 8.23 -5.41
N SER A 194 -23.19 6.95 -5.14
CA SER A 194 -23.67 6.29 -3.92
C SER A 194 -22.90 6.75 -2.68
N LEU A 195 -23.60 6.79 -1.56
CA LEU A 195 -22.96 6.94 -0.25
C LEU A 195 -22.47 5.57 0.21
N TYR A 196 -21.29 5.54 0.83
CA TYR A 196 -20.78 4.31 1.47
C TYR A 196 -21.66 3.94 2.67
N SER A 197 -21.79 2.65 2.98
CA SER A 197 -22.69 2.16 4.04
C SER A 197 -22.46 2.80 5.42
N THR A 198 -21.22 3.20 5.68
CA THR A 198 -20.79 3.87 6.92
C THR A 198 -20.35 5.31 6.66
N TRP A 199 -21.08 5.97 5.77
CA TRP A 199 -20.82 7.36 5.40
C TRP A 199 -20.91 8.30 6.63
N GLN A 200 -20.07 9.34 6.63
CA GLN A 200 -20.13 10.46 7.55
C GLN A 200 -19.85 11.77 6.83
N LEU A 201 -20.32 12.88 7.41
CA LEU A 201 -20.21 14.20 6.78
C LEU A 201 -18.76 14.71 6.79
N GLU A 202 -18.03 14.50 7.86
CA GLU A 202 -16.67 14.98 8.08
C GLU A 202 -15.67 13.86 8.29
N LEU A 203 -14.40 14.17 8.14
CA LEU A 203 -13.29 13.24 8.30
C LEU A 203 -12.78 13.25 9.73
N ASP A 204 -12.54 12.05 10.27
CA ASP A 204 -11.85 11.80 11.52
C ASP A 204 -10.45 11.26 11.20
N THR A 205 -9.42 11.91 11.73
CA THR A 205 -8.01 11.52 11.51
C THR A 205 -7.45 10.61 12.61
N ASN A 206 -8.27 10.18 13.57
CA ASN A 206 -7.81 9.35 14.70
C ASN A 206 -7.17 8.02 14.26
N ALA A 207 -7.61 7.46 13.13
CA ALA A 207 -6.99 6.26 12.57
C ALA A 207 -5.58 6.50 12.02
N PHE A 208 -5.26 7.74 11.65
CA PHE A 208 -3.98 8.14 11.06
C PHE A 208 -3.41 9.39 11.77
N PRO A 209 -3.00 9.26 13.03
CA PRO A 209 -2.56 10.41 13.84
C PRO A 209 -1.37 11.16 13.24
N GLN A 210 -0.57 10.49 12.41
CA GLN A 210 0.56 11.11 11.69
C GLN A 210 0.10 12.23 10.73
N THR A 211 -1.12 12.17 10.22
CA THR A 211 -1.65 13.21 9.33
C THR A 211 -1.88 14.53 10.05
N THR A 212 -2.22 14.48 11.33
CA THR A 212 -2.40 15.68 12.16
C THR A 212 -1.09 16.44 12.34
N GLN A 213 0.04 15.74 12.40
CA GLN A 213 1.36 16.37 12.51
C GLN A 213 1.69 17.21 11.27
N LEU A 214 1.32 16.75 10.07
CA LEU A 214 1.53 17.50 8.83
C LEU A 214 0.75 18.81 8.77
N LEU A 215 -0.40 18.89 9.45
CA LEU A 215 -1.18 20.13 9.53
C LEU A 215 -0.57 21.15 10.49
N GLN A 216 0.20 20.68 11.48
CA GLN A 216 0.75 21.53 12.55
C GLN A 216 2.20 21.99 12.28
N GLU A 217 2.92 21.24 11.44
CA GLU A 217 4.29 21.59 11.07
C GLU A 217 4.29 22.68 10.00
N GLU A 218 5.04 23.76 10.23
CA GLU A 218 5.36 24.68 9.14
C GLU A 218 6.26 23.94 8.14
N PRO A 219 5.81 23.76 6.90
CA PRO A 219 6.57 22.97 5.96
C PRO A 219 7.77 23.77 5.44
N ASP A 220 8.97 23.47 5.94
CA ASP A 220 10.22 23.90 5.29
C ASP A 220 10.33 23.32 3.86
N SER A 221 9.61 22.23 3.57
CA SER A 221 9.35 21.70 2.24
C SER A 221 8.09 20.84 2.28
N PRO A 222 7.26 20.83 1.20
CA PRO A 222 6.08 19.98 1.11
C PRO A 222 6.52 18.51 1.04
N GLY A 223 6.54 17.84 2.18
CA GLY A 223 6.88 16.42 2.30
C GLY A 223 5.65 15.55 2.04
N PHE A 224 5.89 14.39 1.41
CA PHE A 224 4.89 13.32 1.35
C PHE A 224 4.96 12.48 2.63
N LEU A 225 3.81 12.04 3.10
CA LEU A 225 3.70 11.08 4.18
C LEU A 225 2.97 9.83 3.68
N LEU A 226 3.61 8.68 3.79
CA LEU A 226 2.93 7.38 3.72
C LEU A 226 2.63 6.94 5.15
N THR A 227 1.35 6.87 5.52
CA THR A 227 0.94 6.49 6.87
C THR A 227 1.19 5.02 7.15
N ASP A 228 1.18 4.64 8.42
CA ASP A 228 1.10 3.23 8.81
C ASP A 228 -0.19 2.61 8.31
N VAL A 229 -0.20 1.27 8.24
CA VAL A 229 -1.42 0.53 7.89
C VAL A 229 -2.41 0.64 9.03
N ALA A 230 -3.52 1.29 8.79
CA ALA A 230 -4.59 1.43 9.76
C ALA A 230 -5.94 1.04 9.15
N ARG A 231 -6.94 0.90 10.00
CA ARG A 231 -8.33 0.74 9.60
C ARG A 231 -9.04 2.05 9.90
N LEU A 232 -9.58 2.70 8.88
CA LEU A 232 -10.48 3.82 9.08
C LEU A 232 -11.68 3.37 9.92
N ARG A 233 -12.14 4.24 10.79
CA ARG A 233 -13.32 3.98 11.60
C ARG A 233 -14.49 3.57 10.69
N GLU A 234 -15.11 2.44 11.05
CA GLU A 234 -16.24 1.86 10.30
C GLU A 234 -15.91 1.41 8.86
N SER A 235 -14.64 1.29 8.51
CA SER A 235 -14.21 0.58 7.30
C SER A 235 -13.83 -0.86 7.65
N TRP A 236 -14.15 -1.81 6.77
CA TRP A 236 -13.69 -3.20 6.91
C TRP A 236 -12.28 -3.39 6.38
N GLU A 237 -11.80 -2.48 5.51
CA GLU A 237 -10.49 -2.54 4.88
C GLU A 237 -9.41 -1.89 5.73
N ARG A 238 -8.21 -2.46 5.64
CA ARG A 238 -6.98 -1.82 6.11
C ARG A 238 -6.36 -1.08 4.93
N SER A 239 -5.91 0.14 5.17
CA SER A 239 -5.34 0.98 4.13
C SER A 239 -4.17 1.81 4.66
N ARG A 240 -3.38 2.34 3.73
CA ARG A 240 -2.41 3.41 3.94
C ARG A 240 -2.87 4.64 3.21
N LEU A 241 -2.57 5.80 3.75
CA LEU A 241 -2.76 7.05 3.07
C LEU A 241 -1.40 7.58 2.60
N PHE A 242 -1.34 7.98 1.34
CA PHE A 242 -0.23 8.72 0.77
C PHE A 242 -0.66 10.18 0.64
N VAL A 243 -0.26 11.01 1.59
CA VAL A 243 -0.80 12.36 1.76
C VAL A 243 0.29 13.43 1.76
N MET A 244 -0.11 14.65 1.44
CA MET A 244 0.72 15.85 1.55
C MET A 244 -0.13 17.04 1.98
N PRO A 245 0.47 18.10 2.53
CA PRO A 245 -0.25 19.32 2.88
C PRO A 245 -0.76 20.05 1.64
N ILE A 246 -1.92 20.67 1.74
CA ILE A 246 -2.41 21.67 0.81
C ILE A 246 -1.85 23.02 1.26
N ILE A 247 -0.98 23.60 0.44
CA ILE A 247 -0.30 24.85 0.76
C ILE A 247 -1.00 26.01 0.04
N SER A 248 -1.42 27.00 0.81
CA SER A 248 -1.99 28.24 0.28
C SER A 248 -0.95 29.09 -0.45
N SER A 249 -1.40 30.06 -1.22
CA SER A 249 -0.56 31.08 -1.87
C SER A 249 0.30 31.88 -0.88
N SER A 250 -0.11 31.96 0.39
CA SER A 250 0.66 32.57 1.48
C SER A 250 1.72 31.65 2.10
N GLY A 251 1.88 30.40 1.63
CA GLY A 251 2.80 29.42 2.18
C GLY A 251 2.29 28.65 3.40
N LYS A 252 1.05 28.89 3.85
CA LYS A 252 0.47 28.23 5.01
C LYS A 252 -0.21 26.90 4.61
N ALA A 253 -0.02 25.86 5.42
CA ALA A 253 -0.79 24.62 5.28
C ALA A 253 -2.24 24.87 5.72
N ILE A 254 -3.19 24.63 4.81
CA ILE A 254 -4.63 24.85 5.00
C ILE A 254 -5.43 23.55 5.04
N GLY A 255 -4.79 22.45 4.76
CA GLY A 255 -5.41 21.14 4.73
C GLY A 255 -4.43 20.07 4.30
N LEU A 256 -4.96 18.89 4.02
CA LEU A 256 -4.23 17.74 3.47
C LEU A 256 -4.99 17.17 2.29
N CYS A 257 -4.26 16.60 1.34
CA CYS A 257 -4.84 15.80 0.27
C CYS A 257 -3.99 14.55 0.01
N GLY A 258 -4.57 13.58 -0.67
CA GLY A 258 -3.83 12.39 -1.04
C GLY A 258 -4.68 11.24 -1.50
N PHE A 259 -4.00 10.09 -1.59
CA PHE A 259 -4.56 8.86 -2.12
C PHE A 259 -4.59 7.78 -1.05
N GLU A 260 -5.63 6.95 -1.11
CA GLU A 260 -5.71 5.72 -0.35
C GLU A 260 -5.18 4.54 -1.15
N ILE A 261 -4.37 3.72 -0.50
CA ILE A 261 -3.92 2.43 -1.00
C ILE A 261 -4.46 1.37 -0.04
N SER A 262 -5.59 0.76 -0.39
CA SER A 262 -6.16 -0.30 0.42
C SER A 262 -5.36 -1.60 0.26
N SER A 263 -5.36 -2.44 1.31
CA SER A 263 -4.69 -3.74 1.27
C SER A 263 -5.26 -4.64 0.18
N VAL A 264 -6.55 -4.55 -0.08
CA VAL A 264 -7.23 -5.33 -1.13
C VAL A 264 -6.79 -4.86 -2.51
N TYR A 265 -6.77 -3.55 -2.76
CA TYR A 265 -6.29 -2.96 -4.01
C TYR A 265 -4.84 -3.36 -4.30
N PHE A 266 -3.99 -3.23 -3.27
CA PHE A 266 -2.58 -3.61 -3.39
C PHE A 266 -2.41 -5.09 -3.74
N GLN A 267 -3.12 -5.98 -3.04
CA GLN A 267 -3.07 -7.42 -3.31
C GLN A 267 -3.53 -7.77 -4.73
N GLN A 268 -4.54 -7.11 -5.25
CA GLN A 268 -5.00 -7.36 -6.62
C GLN A 268 -3.97 -6.92 -7.67
N ARG A 269 -3.40 -5.73 -7.50
CA ARG A 269 -2.37 -5.22 -8.42
C ARG A 269 -1.12 -6.08 -8.42
N THR A 270 -0.74 -6.64 -7.27
CA THR A 270 0.44 -7.50 -7.14
C THR A 270 0.15 -8.97 -7.47
N ARG A 271 -1.11 -9.42 -7.38
CA ARG A 271 -1.52 -10.80 -7.67
C ARG A 271 -1.41 -11.17 -9.16
N ASN A 272 -1.56 -10.19 -10.06
CA ASN A 272 -1.41 -10.38 -11.50
C ASN A 272 0.07 -10.55 -11.93
N ALA A 273 1.01 -10.48 -10.99
CA ALA A 273 2.40 -10.87 -11.19
C ALA A 273 2.59 -12.39 -11.07
N ASP A 274 1.62 -13.20 -11.53
CA ASP A 274 1.79 -14.64 -11.70
C ASP A 274 2.79 -14.89 -12.84
N TYR A 275 4.07 -14.91 -12.46
CA TYR A 275 5.12 -15.22 -13.39
C TYR A 275 5.21 -16.72 -13.57
N LYS A 276 4.82 -17.22 -14.75
CA LYS A 276 4.96 -18.61 -15.19
C LYS A 276 4.44 -19.67 -14.19
N GLY A 277 3.36 -19.35 -13.45
CA GLY A 277 2.74 -20.29 -12.53
C GLY A 277 3.38 -20.37 -11.13
N TYR A 278 4.30 -19.49 -10.80
CA TYR A 278 4.82 -19.35 -9.43
C TYR A 278 4.17 -18.18 -8.72
N PRO A 279 3.52 -18.39 -7.57
CA PRO A 279 2.93 -17.30 -6.80
C PRO A 279 4.05 -16.41 -6.22
N LEU A 280 4.13 -15.17 -6.69
CA LEU A 280 5.00 -14.17 -6.08
C LEU A 280 4.29 -13.58 -4.86
N ILE A 281 4.87 -13.73 -3.68
CA ILE A 281 4.37 -13.10 -2.46
C ILE A 281 5.10 -11.76 -2.31
N THR A 282 4.39 -10.67 -2.59
CA THR A 282 4.91 -9.32 -2.36
C THR A 282 4.54 -8.86 -0.96
N ALA A 283 5.52 -8.54 -0.13
CA ALA A 283 5.33 -7.97 1.20
C ALA A 283 6.02 -6.60 1.27
N ILE A 284 5.30 -5.57 1.70
CA ILE A 284 5.91 -4.29 2.06
C ILE A 284 6.33 -4.38 3.51
N LEU A 285 7.63 -4.51 3.74
CA LEU A 285 8.21 -4.43 5.08
C LEU A 285 8.39 -2.96 5.44
N ASP A 286 7.61 -2.52 6.43
CA ASP A 286 7.71 -1.18 6.98
C ASP A 286 8.92 -1.11 7.92
N LYS A 287 10.04 -0.63 7.40
CA LYS A 287 11.12 -0.15 8.25
C LYS A 287 10.72 1.27 8.62
N LYS A 288 10.46 1.57 9.91
CA LYS A 288 10.19 2.93 10.40
C LYS A 288 11.08 3.91 9.64
N MET A 289 10.52 4.57 8.63
CA MET A 289 11.22 5.60 7.91
C MET A 289 11.35 6.78 8.86
N THR A 290 12.51 6.89 9.47
CA THR A 290 12.94 8.17 10.04
C THR A 290 12.89 9.19 8.92
N ARG A 291 12.12 10.26 9.15
CA ARG A 291 12.00 11.50 8.38
C ARG A 291 13.28 11.80 7.60
N ASN A 292 13.30 11.58 6.34
CA ASN A 292 14.13 12.18 5.30
C ASN A 292 14.19 11.22 4.12
N ILE A 293 13.18 11.29 3.26
CA ILE A 293 13.37 10.84 1.88
C ILE A 293 13.95 12.06 1.16
N PRO A 294 15.25 12.09 0.86
CA PRO A 294 15.77 13.13 -0.01
C PRO A 294 15.08 12.97 -1.37
N ALA A 295 14.67 14.09 -1.96
CA ALA A 295 13.98 14.17 -3.24
C ALA A 295 14.81 13.67 -4.44
N SER A 296 15.94 13.00 -4.19
CA SER A 296 16.76 12.35 -5.21
C SER A 296 17.42 11.12 -4.63
N PHE A 297 16.93 9.94 -5.03
CA PHE A 297 17.74 8.73 -4.91
C PHE A 297 18.93 8.86 -5.88
N PRO A 298 20.18 8.78 -5.41
CA PRO A 298 21.32 8.73 -6.32
C PRO A 298 21.19 7.49 -7.19
N ALA A 299 21.18 7.67 -8.52
CA ALA A 299 21.36 6.59 -9.45
C ALA A 299 22.64 5.82 -9.05
N ARG A 300 22.55 4.51 -8.82
CA ARG A 300 23.73 3.67 -8.64
C ARG A 300 24.64 3.87 -9.85
N PRO A 301 25.93 4.18 -9.64
CA PRO A 301 26.87 4.25 -10.76
C PRO A 301 26.89 2.87 -11.43
N GLY A 302 26.59 2.86 -12.73
CA GLY A 302 26.68 1.67 -13.56
C GLY A 302 28.04 1.02 -13.41
N ARG A 303 28.09 -0.25 -13.02
CA ARG A 303 29.28 -1.08 -13.17
C ARG A 303 29.58 -1.14 -14.65
N ALA A 304 30.66 -0.50 -15.07
CA ALA A 304 31.23 -0.69 -16.39
C ALA A 304 31.47 -2.20 -16.58
N MET A 305 30.91 -2.75 -17.66
CA MET A 305 31.28 -4.08 -18.10
C MET A 305 32.76 -4.00 -18.62
N PRO A 306 33.63 -4.93 -18.23
CA PRO A 306 34.91 -5.08 -18.89
C PRO A 306 34.66 -5.64 -20.29
N CYS A 307 35.36 -5.04 -21.27
CA CYS A 307 35.45 -5.52 -22.66
C CYS A 307 35.99 -6.94 -22.73
#